data_14d45d8b95d10b0d73288217fa4d569e
#
_entry.id   14d45d8b95d10b0d73288217fa4d569e
#
_cell.length_a   1.000
_cell.length_b   1.000
_cell.length_c   1.000
_cell.angle_alpha   90.00
_cell.angle_beta   90.00
_cell.angle_gamma   90.00
#
_symmetry.space_group_name_H-M   'P 1'
#
loop_
_entity.id
_entity.type
_entity.pdbx_description
1 polymer ?
#
loop_
_entity_poly.entity_id
_entity_poly.type
_entity_poly.pdbx_seq_one_letter_code
_entity_poly.pdbx_strand_id
1 'polypeptide(L)'
;MDHPLIAVLTGYFHGVLFFTLYTLLAVALLYGVVCLIYWWVQERFIFVRFRLARTYRFAFPGPFEEVFLEPAPAVTLHALLFRASATKGTVLYFHGNAGSLKRWGKKAQRFTRQGWNVLMPDYRGYGKSRGRLSEAALHADAAVWYDWLTGHEKEDRIIVYGRSLGSGMAVPVAAANHPRALVLESPFANLYDAARHQFYLLPYRSLLRYAFRNDKAIRRVTCPVHIFHGKRDPIVPYESALRLYAAVPDTVHREMLTFERGFHSDLWGFKRFQRVMGRILGTGQ
;
A
#
# COMPACT_ATOMS: atom_id res chain seq x y z
N MET A 1 -3.91 57.63 45.39
CA MET A 1 -2.49 57.24 45.65
C MET A 1 -2.27 55.92 44.95
N ASP A 2 -1.80 55.97 43.72
CA ASP A 2 -1.51 54.76 42.96
C ASP A 2 -0.21 54.19 43.47
N HIS A 3 -0.27 52.98 43.99
CA HIS A 3 0.86 52.28 44.60
C HIS A 3 1.87 51.91 43.51
N PRO A 4 3.09 52.45 43.50
CA PRO A 4 4.08 52.20 42.41
C PRO A 4 4.35 50.72 42.19
N LEU A 5 4.14 49.91 43.20
CA LEU A 5 4.26 48.47 43.15
C LEU A 5 3.20 47.81 42.20
N ILE A 6 1.97 48.36 42.17
CA ILE A 6 0.89 47.85 41.29
C ILE A 6 1.23 48.11 39.83
N ALA A 7 1.75 49.31 39.51
CA ALA A 7 2.16 49.65 38.15
C ALA A 7 3.31 48.76 37.63
N VAL A 8 4.29 48.44 38.48
CA VAL A 8 5.40 47.51 38.14
C VAL A 8 4.90 46.10 37.95
N LEU A 9 4.01 45.60 38.79
CA LEU A 9 3.43 44.25 38.67
C LEU A 9 2.55 44.12 37.44
N THR A 10 1.72 45.11 37.13
CA THR A 10 0.92 45.10 35.88
C THR A 10 1.79 45.16 34.64
N GLY A 11 2.86 45.96 34.62
CA GLY A 11 3.82 46.00 33.52
C GLY A 11 4.52 44.63 33.28
N TYR A 12 4.95 43.99 34.37
CA TYR A 12 5.55 42.67 34.31
C TYR A 12 4.56 41.60 33.77
N PHE A 13 3.30 41.64 34.26
CA PHE A 13 2.25 40.71 33.79
C PHE A 13 1.94 40.88 32.30
N HIS A 14 1.84 42.12 31.82
CA HIS A 14 1.65 42.39 30.40
C HIS A 14 2.86 41.93 29.57
N GLY A 15 4.09 42.15 30.04
CA GLY A 15 5.31 41.65 29.35
C GLY A 15 5.34 40.14 29.21
N VAL A 16 5.04 39.42 30.30
CA VAL A 16 4.96 37.94 30.27
C VAL A 16 3.84 37.44 29.34
N LEU A 17 2.67 38.10 29.39
CA LEU A 17 1.53 37.75 28.53
C LEU A 17 1.87 37.92 27.04
N PHE A 18 2.44 39.08 26.68
CA PHE A 18 2.86 39.35 25.30
C PHE A 18 3.94 38.37 24.82
N PHE A 19 4.97 38.11 25.64
CA PHE A 19 6.01 37.15 25.33
C PHE A 19 5.42 35.76 25.09
N THR A 20 4.53 35.31 25.97
CA THR A 20 3.85 33.99 25.84
C THR A 20 3.02 33.96 24.56
N LEU A 21 2.25 35.01 24.28
CA LEU A 21 1.42 35.09 23.06
C LEU A 21 2.27 35.05 21.78
N TYR A 22 3.35 35.81 21.71
CA TYR A 22 4.26 35.80 20.56
C TYR A 22 4.95 34.47 20.39
N THR A 23 5.34 33.78 21.48
CA THR A 23 5.93 32.45 21.44
C THR A 23 4.95 31.42 20.90
N LEU A 24 3.71 31.42 21.39
CA LEU A 24 2.65 30.54 20.89
C LEU A 24 2.34 30.79 19.42
N LEU A 25 2.29 32.04 18.99
CA LEU A 25 2.07 32.42 17.60
C LEU A 25 3.22 31.91 16.70
N ALA A 26 4.47 32.11 17.15
CA ALA A 26 5.65 31.63 16.42
C ALA A 26 5.65 30.08 16.28
N VAL A 27 5.32 29.36 17.36
CA VAL A 27 5.21 27.89 17.33
C VAL A 27 4.08 27.45 16.40
N ALA A 28 2.91 28.11 16.45
CA ALA A 28 1.79 27.79 15.56
C ALA A 28 2.15 28.04 14.08
N LEU A 29 2.84 29.15 13.79
CA LEU A 29 3.30 29.47 12.45
C LEU A 29 4.31 28.42 11.94
N LEU A 30 5.31 28.09 12.77
CA LEU A 30 6.30 27.04 12.43
C LEU A 30 5.62 25.71 12.17
N TYR A 31 4.66 25.30 13.00
CA TYR A 31 3.88 24.08 12.80
C TYR A 31 3.08 24.11 11.48
N GLY A 32 2.46 25.25 11.16
CA GLY A 32 1.79 25.47 9.88
C GLY A 32 2.73 25.31 8.68
N VAL A 33 3.93 25.87 8.78
CA VAL A 33 4.97 25.73 7.74
C VAL A 33 5.39 24.25 7.58
N VAL A 34 5.59 23.53 8.68
CA VAL A 34 5.90 22.08 8.64
C VAL A 34 4.79 21.29 7.97
N CYS A 35 3.52 21.57 8.31
CA CYS A 35 2.36 20.94 7.67
C CYS A 35 2.32 21.23 6.16
N LEU A 36 2.59 22.48 5.74
CA LEU A 36 2.61 22.88 4.34
C LEU A 36 3.75 22.17 3.56
N ILE A 37 4.94 22.13 4.13
CA ILE A 37 6.08 21.43 3.54
C ILE A 37 5.73 19.95 3.38
N TYR A 38 5.21 19.31 4.43
CA TYR A 38 4.81 17.89 4.36
C TYR A 38 3.75 17.66 3.28
N TRP A 39 2.71 18.50 3.21
CA TRP A 39 1.67 18.42 2.18
C TRP A 39 2.26 18.46 0.77
N TRP A 40 3.29 19.24 0.56
CA TRP A 40 3.94 19.40 -0.74
C TRP A 40 4.85 18.22 -1.10
N VAL A 41 5.62 17.71 -0.11
CA VAL A 41 6.63 16.67 -0.36
C VAL A 41 6.16 15.24 -0.07
N GLN A 42 4.95 15.03 0.46
CA GLN A 42 4.45 13.73 0.93
C GLN A 42 4.58 12.60 -0.10
N GLU A 43 4.44 12.87 -1.40
CA GLU A 43 4.60 11.84 -2.43
C GLU A 43 5.99 11.19 -2.40
N ARG A 44 7.03 11.91 -2.04
CA ARG A 44 8.40 11.39 -1.97
C ARG A 44 8.56 10.41 -0.81
N PHE A 45 7.80 10.60 0.27
CA PHE A 45 7.81 9.70 1.43
C PHE A 45 6.88 8.51 1.24
N ILE A 46 5.68 8.73 0.67
CA ILE A 46 4.70 7.68 0.43
C ILE A 46 5.13 6.76 -0.70
N PHE A 47 5.75 7.28 -1.77
CA PHE A 47 6.11 6.53 -2.97
C PHE A 47 7.61 6.61 -3.25
N VAL A 48 8.36 5.64 -2.76
CA VAL A 48 9.80 5.51 -2.99
C VAL A 48 10.05 4.88 -4.35
N ARG A 49 9.98 5.69 -5.38
CA ARG A 49 9.99 5.30 -6.81
C ARG A 49 11.41 5.13 -7.35
N PHE A 50 11.67 3.99 -7.99
CA PHE A 50 12.89 3.76 -8.74
C PHE A 50 12.54 3.60 -10.22
N ARG A 51 12.83 4.61 -11.01
CA ARG A 51 12.62 4.62 -12.46
C ARG A 51 13.67 3.79 -13.17
N LEU A 52 13.25 3.12 -14.25
CA LEU A 52 14.12 2.40 -15.16
C LEU A 52 14.01 3.02 -16.56
N ALA A 53 15.10 2.97 -17.31
CA ALA A 53 15.08 3.32 -18.73
C ALA A 53 14.16 2.32 -19.48
N ARG A 54 13.52 2.75 -20.56
CA ARG A 54 12.68 1.86 -21.40
C ARG A 54 13.52 0.71 -21.99
N THR A 55 14.78 0.95 -22.24
CA THR A 55 15.76 -0.02 -22.74
C THR A 55 16.33 -0.97 -21.69
N TYR A 56 15.97 -0.80 -20.40
CA TYR A 56 16.44 -1.68 -19.33
C TYR A 56 16.00 -3.13 -19.63
N ARG A 57 16.94 -4.06 -19.60
CA ARG A 57 16.66 -5.50 -19.80
C ARG A 57 16.57 -6.19 -18.44
N PHE A 58 15.44 -6.84 -18.21
CA PHE A 58 15.25 -7.66 -17.04
C PHE A 58 15.96 -9.01 -17.20
N ALA A 59 16.43 -9.57 -16.08
CA ALA A 59 17.01 -10.89 -16.02
C ALA A 59 16.47 -11.63 -14.81
N PHE A 60 15.56 -12.56 -15.06
CA PHE A 60 14.98 -13.46 -14.04
C PHE A 60 15.08 -14.90 -14.51
N PRO A 61 15.18 -15.86 -13.57
CA PRO A 61 15.06 -17.26 -13.92
C PRO A 61 13.64 -17.59 -14.39
N GLY A 62 13.54 -18.40 -15.45
CA GLY A 62 12.28 -18.84 -16.05
C GLY A 62 11.70 -17.86 -17.07
N PRO A 63 10.65 -18.27 -17.77
CA PRO A 63 10.03 -17.47 -18.81
C PRO A 63 9.23 -16.31 -18.24
N PHE A 64 9.42 -15.15 -18.82
CA PHE A 64 8.62 -13.95 -18.55
C PHE A 64 8.55 -13.06 -19.80
N GLU A 65 7.56 -12.22 -19.85
CA GLU A 65 7.38 -11.22 -20.90
C GLU A 65 7.06 -9.85 -20.31
N GLU A 66 7.43 -8.79 -21.03
CA GLU A 66 7.07 -7.42 -20.69
C GLU A 66 5.75 -7.07 -21.36
N VAL A 67 4.78 -6.57 -20.58
CA VAL A 67 3.49 -6.10 -21.08
C VAL A 67 3.43 -4.60 -20.91
N PHE A 68 3.07 -3.89 -21.98
CA PHE A 68 2.87 -2.45 -21.99
C PHE A 68 1.44 -2.12 -22.36
N LEU A 69 0.79 -1.22 -21.62
CA LEU A 69 -0.54 -0.68 -21.92
C LEU A 69 -0.46 0.85 -21.94
N GLU A 70 -1.22 1.46 -22.83
CA GLU A 70 -1.31 2.92 -22.96
C GLU A 70 -2.78 3.36 -22.83
N PRO A 71 -3.34 3.34 -21.60
CA PRO A 71 -4.77 3.58 -21.39
C PRO A 71 -5.21 5.03 -21.64
N ALA A 72 -4.27 5.97 -21.71
CA ALA A 72 -4.53 7.37 -21.96
C ALA A 72 -3.27 8.06 -22.55
N PRO A 73 -3.41 9.25 -23.19
CA PRO A 73 -2.27 10.04 -23.65
C PRO A 73 -1.27 10.30 -22.53
N ALA A 74 0.03 10.16 -22.83
CA ALA A 74 1.14 10.33 -21.90
C ALA A 74 1.15 9.38 -20.68
N VAL A 75 0.37 8.30 -20.72
CA VAL A 75 0.36 7.23 -19.70
C VAL A 75 0.87 5.95 -20.33
N THR A 76 1.98 5.43 -19.79
CA THR A 76 2.47 4.10 -20.13
C THR A 76 2.46 3.26 -18.85
N LEU A 77 1.72 2.16 -18.86
CA LEU A 77 1.72 1.16 -17.81
C LEU A 77 2.59 -0.01 -18.24
N HIS A 78 3.39 -0.52 -17.34
CA HIS A 78 4.30 -1.63 -17.59
C HIS A 78 4.13 -2.70 -16.53
N ALA A 79 4.08 -3.95 -16.95
CA ALA A 79 4.08 -5.12 -16.09
C ALA A 79 5.04 -6.19 -16.61
N LEU A 80 5.40 -7.11 -15.71
CA LEU A 80 6.03 -8.38 -16.08
C LEU A 80 5.02 -9.50 -15.86
N LEU A 81 4.85 -10.34 -16.88
CA LEU A 81 4.07 -11.58 -16.80
C LEU A 81 5.02 -12.77 -16.76
N PHE A 82 5.17 -13.35 -15.58
CA PHE A 82 5.95 -14.54 -15.36
C PHE A 82 5.08 -15.77 -15.61
N ARG A 83 5.60 -16.75 -16.37
CA ARG A 83 4.90 -17.96 -16.76
C ARG A 83 5.33 -19.16 -15.90
N ALA A 84 4.35 -19.94 -15.45
CA ALA A 84 4.58 -21.27 -14.89
C ALA A 84 4.61 -22.32 -16.00
N SER A 85 5.28 -23.45 -15.77
CA SER A 85 5.36 -24.54 -16.76
C SER A 85 3.98 -25.15 -17.07
N ALA A 86 3.13 -25.30 -16.05
CA ALA A 86 1.73 -25.69 -16.17
C ALA A 86 0.91 -24.79 -15.27
N THR A 87 0.03 -23.96 -15.87
CA THR A 87 -0.65 -22.95 -15.09
C THR A 87 -1.98 -23.41 -14.52
N LYS A 88 -2.21 -23.12 -13.23
CA LYS A 88 -3.48 -23.24 -12.52
C LYS A 88 -4.32 -21.97 -12.60
N GLY A 89 -3.69 -20.86 -12.96
CA GLY A 89 -4.28 -19.52 -13.03
C GLY A 89 -3.20 -18.46 -12.87
N THR A 90 -3.60 -17.22 -12.63
CA THR A 90 -2.70 -16.08 -12.55
C THR A 90 -2.86 -15.30 -11.25
N VAL A 91 -1.74 -14.97 -10.61
CA VAL A 91 -1.69 -14.03 -9.48
C VAL A 91 -1.46 -12.64 -10.04
N LEU A 92 -2.43 -11.74 -9.87
CA LEU A 92 -2.24 -10.30 -10.09
C LEU A 92 -1.59 -9.72 -8.83
N TYR A 93 -0.28 -9.45 -8.91
CA TYR A 93 0.54 -9.09 -7.75
C TYR A 93 0.82 -7.59 -7.69
N PHE A 94 0.14 -6.87 -6.82
CA PHE A 94 0.43 -5.48 -6.50
C PHE A 94 1.53 -5.43 -5.43
N HIS A 95 2.71 -4.94 -5.85
CA HIS A 95 3.91 -4.94 -5.00
C HIS A 95 3.86 -3.84 -3.91
N GLY A 96 4.72 -3.99 -2.90
CA GLY A 96 4.89 -2.99 -1.85
C GLY A 96 5.64 -1.76 -2.33
N ASN A 97 5.75 -0.77 -1.43
CA ASN A 97 6.54 0.43 -1.68
C ASN A 97 8.03 0.11 -1.90
N ALA A 98 8.76 1.08 -2.39
CA ALA A 98 10.20 1.08 -2.67
C ALA A 98 10.67 0.08 -3.75
N GLY A 99 11.33 0.62 -4.75
CA GLY A 99 11.94 -0.15 -5.84
C GLY A 99 11.15 -0.10 -7.14
N SER A 100 11.27 -1.18 -7.90
CA SER A 100 10.59 -1.42 -9.18
C SER A 100 10.57 -2.93 -9.43
N LEU A 101 10.03 -3.38 -10.54
CA LEU A 101 10.03 -4.80 -10.93
C LEU A 101 11.42 -5.42 -10.99
N LYS A 102 12.49 -4.64 -11.17
CA LYS A 102 13.88 -5.12 -11.02
C LYS A 102 14.10 -5.84 -9.68
N ARG A 103 13.50 -5.33 -8.61
CA ARG A 103 13.57 -5.93 -7.27
C ARG A 103 12.42 -6.90 -7.02
N TRP A 104 11.20 -6.49 -7.36
CA TRP A 104 9.98 -7.22 -6.99
C TRP A 104 9.79 -8.48 -7.82
N GLY A 105 10.19 -8.48 -9.10
CA GLY A 105 10.07 -9.64 -9.99
C GLY A 105 10.73 -10.92 -9.46
N LYS A 106 11.80 -10.80 -8.63
CA LYS A 106 12.42 -11.95 -7.94
C LYS A 106 11.44 -12.76 -7.08
N LYS A 107 10.33 -12.15 -6.64
CA LYS A 107 9.32 -12.82 -5.82
C LYS A 107 8.34 -13.67 -6.63
N ALA A 108 8.27 -13.48 -7.93
CA ALA A 108 7.37 -14.24 -8.81
C ALA A 108 7.61 -15.76 -8.73
N GLN A 109 8.87 -16.19 -8.56
CA GLN A 109 9.22 -17.60 -8.43
C GLN A 109 8.52 -18.32 -7.27
N ARG A 110 8.07 -17.60 -6.25
CA ARG A 110 7.31 -18.17 -5.14
C ARG A 110 5.98 -18.75 -5.58
N PHE A 111 5.44 -18.23 -6.68
CA PHE A 111 4.17 -18.61 -7.27
C PHE A 111 4.37 -19.51 -8.50
N THR A 112 5.32 -19.15 -9.38
CA THR A 112 5.53 -19.94 -10.62
C THR A 112 5.99 -21.35 -10.34
N ARG A 113 6.78 -21.58 -9.29
CA ARG A 113 7.13 -22.93 -8.82
C ARG A 113 5.94 -23.75 -8.29
N GLN A 114 4.83 -23.07 -7.97
CA GLN A 114 3.59 -23.70 -7.51
C GLN A 114 2.52 -23.80 -8.61
N GLY A 115 2.92 -23.53 -9.85
CA GLY A 115 2.04 -23.62 -11.01
C GLY A 115 1.12 -22.41 -11.20
N TRP A 116 1.52 -21.22 -10.75
CA TRP A 116 0.76 -20.01 -10.96
C TRP A 116 1.55 -18.99 -11.78
N ASN A 117 0.96 -18.48 -12.85
CA ASN A 117 1.50 -17.29 -13.49
C ASN A 117 1.46 -16.10 -12.54
N VAL A 118 2.29 -15.08 -12.80
CA VAL A 118 2.27 -13.83 -12.02
C VAL A 118 2.29 -12.65 -12.96
N LEU A 119 1.22 -11.87 -12.96
CA LEU A 119 1.20 -10.54 -13.56
C LEU A 119 1.54 -9.52 -12.47
N MET A 120 2.66 -8.85 -12.63
CA MET A 120 3.18 -7.89 -11.66
C MET A 120 3.36 -6.52 -12.32
N PRO A 121 2.44 -5.55 -12.11
CA PRO A 121 2.58 -4.21 -12.66
C PRO A 121 3.48 -3.32 -11.80
N ASP A 122 4.26 -2.45 -12.44
CA ASP A 122 4.85 -1.25 -11.84
C ASP A 122 3.83 -0.10 -11.84
N TYR A 123 3.68 0.61 -10.73
CA TYR A 123 2.80 1.78 -10.65
C TYR A 123 3.36 2.96 -11.44
N ARG A 124 2.52 3.95 -11.78
CA ARG A 124 2.97 5.19 -12.42
C ARG A 124 4.16 5.78 -11.67
N GLY A 125 5.23 6.09 -12.42
CA GLY A 125 6.48 6.61 -11.88
C GLY A 125 7.44 5.57 -11.31
N TYR A 126 7.04 4.29 -11.20
CA TYR A 126 7.92 3.18 -10.88
C TYR A 126 8.40 2.48 -12.15
N GLY A 127 9.59 1.91 -12.12
CA GLY A 127 10.18 1.14 -13.20
C GLY A 127 10.04 1.80 -14.57
N LYS A 128 9.40 1.11 -15.50
CA LYS A 128 9.14 1.62 -16.85
C LYS A 128 7.76 2.31 -17.00
N SER A 129 6.90 2.27 -15.97
CA SER A 129 5.60 2.95 -16.00
C SER A 129 5.75 4.46 -15.91
N ARG A 130 4.93 5.19 -16.67
CA ARG A 130 4.94 6.65 -16.76
C ARG A 130 3.52 7.21 -16.62
N GLY A 131 3.43 8.45 -16.17
CA GLY A 131 2.18 9.19 -15.99
C GLY A 131 2.18 9.97 -14.68
N ARG A 132 1.20 10.87 -14.53
CA ARG A 132 1.00 11.63 -13.29
C ARG A 132 0.40 10.73 -12.22
N LEU A 133 1.00 10.76 -11.02
CA LEU A 133 0.57 9.97 -9.87
C LEU A 133 -0.60 10.65 -9.16
N SER A 134 -1.63 9.88 -8.84
CA SER A 134 -2.70 10.20 -7.89
C SER A 134 -3.35 8.90 -7.41
N GLU A 135 -4.05 8.92 -6.28
CA GLU A 135 -4.77 7.74 -5.79
C GLU A 135 -5.79 7.23 -6.81
N ALA A 136 -6.59 8.14 -7.39
CA ALA A 136 -7.56 7.79 -8.42
C ALA A 136 -6.90 7.17 -9.66
N ALA A 137 -5.73 7.69 -10.08
CA ALA A 137 -4.98 7.14 -11.19
C ALA A 137 -4.43 5.74 -10.90
N LEU A 138 -3.95 5.49 -9.67
CA LEU A 138 -3.48 4.16 -9.25
C LEU A 138 -4.61 3.13 -9.21
N HIS A 139 -5.80 3.53 -8.76
CA HIS A 139 -6.99 2.66 -8.78
C HIS A 139 -7.44 2.37 -10.22
N ALA A 140 -7.46 3.38 -11.09
CA ALA A 140 -7.80 3.19 -12.51
C ALA A 140 -6.80 2.25 -13.21
N ASP A 141 -5.50 2.42 -12.97
CA ASP A 141 -4.47 1.54 -13.52
C ASP A 141 -4.61 0.10 -13.02
N ALA A 142 -4.95 -0.08 -11.74
CA ALA A 142 -5.17 -1.40 -11.16
C ALA A 142 -6.38 -2.10 -11.81
N ALA A 143 -7.46 -1.36 -12.10
CA ALA A 143 -8.61 -1.86 -12.85
C ALA A 143 -8.21 -2.25 -14.29
N VAL A 144 -7.47 -1.38 -15.00
CA VAL A 144 -6.97 -1.68 -16.37
C VAL A 144 -6.16 -2.97 -16.40
N TRP A 145 -5.31 -3.23 -15.39
CA TRP A 145 -4.55 -4.48 -15.31
C TRP A 145 -5.44 -5.69 -15.05
N TYR A 146 -6.48 -5.52 -14.23
CA TYR A 146 -7.44 -6.60 -13.98
C TYR A 146 -8.27 -6.90 -15.23
N ASP A 147 -8.79 -5.89 -15.92
CA ASP A 147 -9.55 -6.01 -17.17
C ASP A 147 -8.70 -6.66 -18.27
N TRP A 148 -7.42 -6.26 -18.38
CA TRP A 148 -6.50 -6.90 -19.32
C TRP A 148 -6.35 -8.39 -18.99
N LEU A 149 -6.23 -8.72 -17.70
CA LEU A 149 -6.06 -10.11 -17.27
C LEU A 149 -7.32 -10.95 -17.51
N THR A 150 -8.52 -10.42 -17.29
CA THR A 150 -9.80 -11.13 -17.56
C THR A 150 -10.03 -11.38 -19.05
N GLY A 151 -9.41 -10.60 -19.93
CA GLY A 151 -9.35 -10.90 -21.36
C GLY A 151 -8.49 -12.13 -21.71
N HIS A 152 -7.69 -12.64 -20.77
CA HIS A 152 -6.75 -13.76 -20.98
C HIS A 152 -6.95 -14.92 -20.02
N GLU A 153 -7.66 -14.72 -18.89
CA GLU A 153 -7.85 -15.68 -17.83
C GLU A 153 -9.26 -15.54 -17.22
N LYS A 154 -9.87 -16.64 -16.80
CA LYS A 154 -11.16 -16.63 -16.09
C LYS A 154 -10.99 -16.05 -14.68
N GLU A 155 -11.97 -15.31 -14.17
CA GLU A 155 -11.91 -14.69 -12.86
C GLU A 155 -11.72 -15.69 -11.72
N ASP A 156 -12.33 -16.88 -11.81
CA ASP A 156 -12.20 -17.97 -10.84
C ASP A 156 -10.77 -18.58 -10.80
N ARG A 157 -9.92 -18.19 -11.74
CA ARG A 157 -8.51 -18.53 -11.82
C ARG A 157 -7.57 -17.34 -11.55
N ILE A 158 -8.11 -16.21 -11.10
CA ILE A 158 -7.33 -15.01 -10.74
C ILE A 158 -7.28 -14.89 -9.21
N ILE A 159 -6.07 -14.80 -8.65
CA ILE A 159 -5.84 -14.39 -7.27
C ILE A 159 -5.31 -12.96 -7.28
N VAL A 160 -5.99 -12.05 -6.59
CA VAL A 160 -5.49 -10.69 -6.40
C VAL A 160 -4.65 -10.66 -5.13
N TYR A 161 -3.38 -10.30 -5.30
CA TYR A 161 -2.42 -10.25 -4.19
C TYR A 161 -1.94 -8.81 -3.98
N GLY A 162 -2.09 -8.30 -2.76
CA GLY A 162 -1.61 -6.97 -2.38
C GLY A 162 -0.64 -7.01 -1.21
N ARG A 163 0.56 -6.47 -1.40
CA ARG A 163 1.55 -6.36 -0.33
C ARG A 163 1.75 -4.91 0.09
N SER A 164 1.56 -4.60 1.39
CA SER A 164 1.79 -3.28 1.96
C SER A 164 1.06 -2.21 1.13
N LEU A 165 1.75 -1.26 0.49
CA LEU A 165 1.18 -0.29 -0.44
C LEU A 165 0.26 -0.96 -1.48
N GLY A 166 0.64 -2.14 -1.98
CA GLY A 166 -0.15 -2.89 -2.96
C GLY A 166 -1.55 -3.28 -2.48
N SER A 167 -1.79 -3.32 -1.16
CA SER A 167 -3.15 -3.54 -0.64
C SER A 167 -4.11 -2.42 -1.03
N GLY A 168 -3.59 -1.18 -1.22
CA GLY A 168 -4.38 -0.03 -1.69
C GLY A 168 -4.91 -0.17 -3.11
N MET A 169 -4.30 -1.03 -3.94
CA MET A 169 -4.78 -1.37 -5.27
C MET A 169 -5.56 -2.69 -5.28
N ALA A 170 -5.07 -3.69 -4.54
CA ALA A 170 -5.66 -5.02 -4.51
C ALA A 170 -7.10 -5.03 -3.95
N VAL A 171 -7.33 -4.31 -2.85
CA VAL A 171 -8.65 -4.27 -2.20
C VAL A 171 -9.71 -3.63 -3.10
N PRO A 172 -9.52 -2.44 -3.71
CA PRO A 172 -10.48 -1.87 -4.64
C PRO A 172 -10.76 -2.76 -5.86
N VAL A 173 -9.74 -3.42 -6.42
CA VAL A 173 -9.90 -4.38 -7.53
C VAL A 173 -10.80 -5.54 -7.11
N ALA A 174 -10.52 -6.18 -5.98
CA ALA A 174 -11.34 -7.29 -5.49
C ALA A 174 -12.76 -6.86 -5.07
N ALA A 175 -12.94 -5.59 -4.66
CA ALA A 175 -14.24 -5.04 -4.29
C ALA A 175 -15.13 -4.70 -5.50
N ALA A 176 -14.56 -4.60 -6.69
CA ALA A 176 -15.27 -4.29 -7.94
C ALA A 176 -15.45 -5.53 -8.83
N ASN A 177 -14.83 -6.67 -8.50
CA ASN A 177 -14.75 -7.87 -9.34
C ASN A 177 -14.93 -9.15 -8.50
N HIS A 178 -14.86 -10.31 -9.16
CA HIS A 178 -15.07 -11.63 -8.51
C HIS A 178 -13.84 -12.56 -8.67
N PRO A 179 -12.64 -12.15 -8.22
CA PRO A 179 -11.48 -13.02 -8.30
C PRO A 179 -11.66 -14.26 -7.40
N ARG A 180 -10.89 -15.31 -7.68
CA ARG A 180 -10.84 -16.54 -6.86
C ARG A 180 -10.59 -16.25 -5.38
N ALA A 181 -9.70 -15.30 -5.06
CA ALA A 181 -9.37 -14.88 -3.71
C ALA A 181 -8.63 -13.53 -3.69
N LEU A 182 -8.76 -12.83 -2.56
CA LEU A 182 -7.94 -11.67 -2.20
C LEU A 182 -6.93 -12.08 -1.13
N VAL A 183 -5.64 -11.90 -1.39
CA VAL A 183 -4.55 -12.18 -0.47
C VAL A 183 -3.82 -10.88 -0.13
N LEU A 184 -3.69 -10.57 1.15
CA LEU A 184 -3.10 -9.35 1.66
C LEU A 184 -1.93 -9.66 2.61
N GLU A 185 -0.72 -9.21 2.25
CA GLU A 185 0.50 -9.32 3.06
C GLU A 185 0.84 -7.96 3.66
N SER A 186 0.86 -7.85 4.99
CA SER A 186 1.11 -6.62 5.76
C SER A 186 0.25 -5.43 5.28
N PRO A 187 -1.08 -5.59 5.13
CA PRO A 187 -1.96 -4.55 4.65
C PRO A 187 -2.26 -3.51 5.73
N PHE A 188 -2.74 -2.34 5.29
CA PHE A 188 -3.30 -1.30 6.15
C PHE A 188 -4.81 -1.13 5.90
N ALA A 189 -5.55 -0.68 6.91
CA ALA A 189 -6.96 -0.31 6.77
C ALA A 189 -7.10 1.01 5.98
N ASN A 190 -6.21 1.94 6.22
CA ASN A 190 -6.06 3.19 5.47
C ASN A 190 -4.64 3.72 5.64
N LEU A 191 -4.20 4.62 4.76
CA LEU A 191 -2.83 5.11 4.81
C LEU A 191 -2.56 6.03 6.01
N TYR A 192 -3.61 6.64 6.60
CA TYR A 192 -3.46 7.47 7.81
C TYR A 192 -2.87 6.68 8.98
N ASP A 193 -3.26 5.40 9.12
CA ASP A 193 -2.77 4.54 10.19
C ASP A 193 -1.26 4.32 10.08
N ALA A 194 -0.77 3.99 8.89
CA ALA A 194 0.66 3.79 8.65
C ALA A 194 1.45 5.11 8.81
N ALA A 195 0.93 6.22 8.29
CA ALA A 195 1.58 7.52 8.41
C ALA A 195 1.65 8.00 9.87
N ARG A 196 0.56 7.89 10.62
CA ARG A 196 0.51 8.26 12.03
C ARG A 196 1.42 7.39 12.91
N HIS A 197 1.57 6.13 12.55
CA HIS A 197 2.47 5.21 13.26
C HIS A 197 3.94 5.64 13.12
N GLN A 198 4.31 6.17 11.95
CA GLN A 198 5.67 6.65 11.70
C GLN A 198 5.94 8.01 12.38
N PHE A 199 4.98 8.92 12.38
CA PHE A 199 5.14 10.24 12.97
C PHE A 199 3.78 10.81 13.42
N TYR A 200 3.47 10.75 14.71
CA TYR A 200 2.14 11.02 15.28
C TYR A 200 1.73 12.50 15.37
N LEU A 201 2.66 13.44 15.17
CA LEU A 201 2.43 14.88 15.41
C LEU A 201 1.67 15.62 14.30
N LEU A 202 1.52 15.01 13.11
CA LEU A 202 0.84 15.66 11.99
C LEU A 202 -0.65 15.29 11.91
N PRO A 203 -1.53 16.22 11.50
CA PRO A 203 -2.95 15.97 11.32
C PRO A 203 -3.22 15.27 9.99
N TYR A 204 -2.82 14.00 9.85
CA TYR A 204 -2.81 13.26 8.59
C TYR A 204 -4.16 13.18 7.88
N ARG A 205 -5.29 13.20 8.61
CA ARG A 205 -6.63 13.12 7.99
C ARG A 205 -6.92 14.30 7.07
N SER A 206 -6.35 15.47 7.36
CA SER A 206 -6.49 16.68 6.56
C SER A 206 -5.30 16.93 5.63
N LEU A 207 -4.13 16.38 5.93
CA LEU A 207 -2.91 16.62 5.15
C LEU A 207 -2.69 15.60 4.03
N LEU A 208 -3.07 14.32 4.21
CA LEU A 208 -2.79 13.29 3.21
C LEU A 208 -3.71 13.42 2.00
N ARG A 209 -3.09 13.52 0.83
CA ARG A 209 -3.75 13.47 -0.48
C ARG A 209 -4.06 12.03 -0.93
N TYR A 210 -3.47 11.05 -0.24
CA TYR A 210 -3.59 9.61 -0.51
C TYR A 210 -4.13 8.94 0.75
N ALA A 211 -5.37 8.54 0.70
CA ALA A 211 -6.05 7.95 1.85
C ALA A 211 -6.05 6.42 1.81
N PHE A 212 -6.15 5.84 0.60
CA PHE A 212 -6.27 4.40 0.36
C PHE A 212 -7.21 3.72 1.37
N ARG A 213 -8.50 4.08 1.31
CA ARG A 213 -9.52 3.63 2.26
C ARG A 213 -9.91 2.17 2.03
N ASN A 214 -8.95 1.25 2.29
CA ASN A 214 -9.19 -0.18 2.20
C ASN A 214 -10.30 -0.63 3.16
N ASP A 215 -10.40 -0.01 4.34
CA ASP A 215 -11.46 -0.23 5.35
C ASP A 215 -12.88 0.02 4.81
N LYS A 216 -13.03 0.91 3.83
CA LYS A 216 -14.31 1.14 3.15
C LYS A 216 -14.50 0.20 1.97
N ALA A 217 -13.46 0.01 1.16
CA ALA A 217 -13.55 -0.79 -0.05
C ALA A 217 -13.77 -2.28 0.25
N ILE A 218 -13.10 -2.84 1.27
CA ILE A 218 -13.17 -4.26 1.60
C ILE A 218 -14.56 -4.73 2.00
N ARG A 219 -15.43 -3.82 2.45
CA ARG A 219 -16.84 -4.10 2.78
C ARG A 219 -17.67 -4.58 1.58
N ARG A 220 -17.19 -4.42 0.36
CA ARG A 220 -17.84 -4.83 -0.88
C ARG A 220 -17.20 -6.06 -1.52
N VAL A 221 -16.12 -6.59 -0.91
CA VAL A 221 -15.46 -7.80 -1.41
C VAL A 221 -16.37 -9.00 -1.23
N THR A 222 -16.49 -9.83 -2.26
CA THR A 222 -17.35 -11.02 -2.29
C THR A 222 -16.54 -12.32 -2.37
N CYS A 223 -15.25 -12.26 -2.69
CA CYS A 223 -14.36 -13.43 -2.74
C CYS A 223 -13.70 -13.71 -1.37
N PRO A 224 -13.18 -14.92 -1.14
CA PRO A 224 -12.41 -15.25 0.05
C PRO A 224 -11.25 -14.28 0.31
N VAL A 225 -11.06 -13.85 1.57
CA VAL A 225 -10.05 -12.89 1.99
C VAL A 225 -9.07 -13.53 2.97
N HIS A 226 -7.78 -13.46 2.63
CA HIS A 226 -6.70 -13.95 3.49
C HIS A 226 -5.75 -12.80 3.84
N ILE A 227 -5.57 -12.53 5.13
CA ILE A 227 -4.71 -11.46 5.64
C ILE A 227 -3.56 -12.09 6.42
N PHE A 228 -2.33 -11.66 6.11
CA PHE A 228 -1.10 -12.06 6.80
C PHE A 228 -0.44 -10.83 7.40
N HIS A 229 -0.17 -10.84 8.72
CA HIS A 229 0.45 -9.69 9.37
C HIS A 229 1.36 -10.10 10.53
N GLY A 230 2.48 -9.40 10.68
CA GLY A 230 3.41 -9.55 11.77
C GLY A 230 3.12 -8.58 12.92
N LYS A 231 3.08 -9.05 14.18
CA LYS A 231 2.85 -8.17 15.32
C LYS A 231 3.97 -7.16 15.57
N ARG A 232 5.18 -7.45 15.08
CA ARG A 232 6.35 -6.57 15.19
C ARG A 232 6.60 -5.74 13.93
N ASP A 233 5.54 -5.51 13.13
CA ASP A 233 5.63 -4.68 11.93
C ASP A 233 5.87 -3.21 12.32
N PRO A 234 7.06 -2.62 11.99
CA PRO A 234 7.36 -1.25 12.36
C PRO A 234 6.82 -0.23 11.35
N ILE A 235 6.24 -0.69 10.22
CA ILE A 235 5.79 0.18 9.12
C ILE A 235 4.28 0.34 9.17
N VAL A 236 3.54 -0.77 9.27
CA VAL A 236 2.08 -0.79 9.36
C VAL A 236 1.68 -1.40 10.70
N PRO A 237 1.02 -0.65 11.58
CA PRO A 237 0.62 -1.16 12.89
C PRO A 237 -0.35 -2.34 12.74
N TYR A 238 -0.17 -3.36 13.56
CA TYR A 238 -0.99 -4.57 13.56
C TYR A 238 -2.49 -4.27 13.73
N GLU A 239 -2.81 -3.27 14.53
CA GLU A 239 -4.18 -2.78 14.77
C GLU A 239 -4.87 -2.30 13.50
N SER A 240 -4.10 -1.79 12.53
CA SER A 240 -4.64 -1.41 11.22
C SER A 240 -5.12 -2.64 10.44
N ALA A 241 -4.34 -3.72 10.47
CA ALA A 241 -4.75 -4.98 9.85
C ALA A 241 -5.96 -5.62 10.55
N LEU A 242 -6.05 -5.52 11.89
CA LEU A 242 -7.22 -5.96 12.64
C LEU A 242 -8.48 -5.20 12.25
N ARG A 243 -8.39 -3.86 12.10
CA ARG A 243 -9.53 -3.05 11.62
C ARG A 243 -9.93 -3.42 10.19
N LEU A 244 -8.97 -3.71 9.33
CA LEU A 244 -9.25 -4.17 7.97
C LEU A 244 -9.95 -5.52 7.98
N TYR A 245 -9.47 -6.48 8.77
CA TYR A 245 -10.08 -7.80 8.93
C TYR A 245 -11.52 -7.72 9.47
N ALA A 246 -11.74 -6.88 10.48
CA ALA A 246 -13.08 -6.65 11.04
C ALA A 246 -14.06 -6.00 10.05
N ALA A 247 -13.55 -5.33 9.01
CA ALA A 247 -14.37 -4.69 7.98
C ALA A 247 -14.75 -5.64 6.82
N VAL A 248 -14.17 -6.84 6.73
CA VAL A 248 -14.57 -7.87 5.75
C VAL A 248 -15.98 -8.34 6.09
N PRO A 249 -16.92 -8.46 5.11
CA PRO A 249 -18.28 -8.95 5.37
C PRO A 249 -18.29 -10.34 6.02
N ASP A 250 -19.19 -10.57 6.95
CA ASP A 250 -19.34 -11.87 7.63
C ASP A 250 -19.83 -13.00 6.68
N THR A 251 -20.43 -12.62 5.55
CA THR A 251 -20.85 -13.54 4.48
C THR A 251 -19.69 -14.08 3.65
N VAL A 252 -18.50 -13.52 3.80
CA VAL A 252 -17.30 -13.87 3.04
C VAL A 252 -16.37 -14.72 3.92
N HIS A 253 -15.84 -15.81 3.36
CA HIS A 253 -14.78 -16.55 4.03
C HIS A 253 -13.59 -15.63 4.28
N ARG A 254 -13.23 -15.43 5.54
CA ARG A 254 -12.09 -14.60 5.93
C ARG A 254 -11.17 -15.32 6.90
N GLU A 255 -9.88 -15.19 6.68
CA GLU A 255 -8.85 -15.76 7.55
C GLU A 255 -7.76 -14.71 7.79
N MET A 256 -7.35 -14.56 9.06
CA MET A 256 -6.21 -13.72 9.42
C MET A 256 -5.14 -14.54 10.12
N LEU A 257 -3.94 -14.56 9.54
CA LEU A 257 -2.77 -15.18 10.12
C LEU A 257 -1.87 -14.14 10.75
N THR A 258 -1.75 -14.25 12.07
CA THR A 258 -0.86 -13.41 12.87
C THR A 258 0.45 -14.12 13.12
N PHE A 259 1.55 -13.38 12.97
CA PHE A 259 2.91 -13.83 13.25
C PHE A 259 3.48 -13.02 14.42
N GLU A 260 3.55 -13.63 15.60
CA GLU A 260 3.96 -12.96 16.85
C GLU A 260 5.35 -12.30 16.75
N ARG A 261 6.29 -12.94 16.04
CA ARG A 261 7.66 -12.46 15.82
C ARG A 261 7.88 -11.89 14.43
N GLY A 262 6.83 -11.83 13.59
CA GLY A 262 6.91 -11.36 12.22
C GLY A 262 7.05 -9.85 12.13
N PHE A 263 7.89 -9.41 11.20
CA PHE A 263 8.08 -8.02 10.79
C PHE A 263 7.38 -7.75 9.45
N HIS A 264 7.53 -6.53 8.93
CA HIS A 264 6.90 -6.10 7.67
C HIS A 264 7.29 -6.91 6.42
N SER A 265 8.47 -7.52 6.41
CA SER A 265 9.06 -8.06 5.17
C SER A 265 9.51 -9.51 5.23
N ASP A 266 9.32 -10.20 6.34
CA ASP A 266 9.87 -11.53 6.61
C ASP A 266 8.84 -12.66 6.64
N LEU A 267 7.54 -12.36 6.44
CA LEU A 267 6.45 -13.30 6.63
C LEU A 267 6.60 -14.58 5.77
N TRP A 268 7.14 -14.47 4.57
CA TRP A 268 7.46 -15.64 3.73
C TRP A 268 8.53 -16.57 4.32
N GLY A 269 9.28 -16.13 5.32
CA GLY A 269 10.23 -16.98 6.07
C GLY A 269 9.56 -17.97 7.00
N PHE A 270 8.30 -17.74 7.37
CA PHE A 270 7.58 -18.60 8.31
C PHE A 270 6.95 -19.80 7.57
N LYS A 271 7.23 -21.04 8.04
CA LYS A 271 6.63 -22.27 7.49
C LYS A 271 5.09 -22.23 7.47
N ARG A 272 4.48 -21.60 8.51
CA ARG A 272 3.01 -21.45 8.58
C ARG A 272 2.47 -20.58 7.44
N PHE A 273 3.19 -19.51 7.07
CA PHE A 273 2.84 -18.67 5.92
C PHE A 273 2.86 -19.49 4.62
N GLN A 274 3.96 -20.21 4.38
CA GLN A 274 4.14 -21.02 3.16
C GLN A 274 3.09 -22.11 3.06
N ARG A 275 2.73 -22.80 4.16
CA ARG A 275 1.70 -23.82 4.21
C ARG A 275 0.33 -23.26 3.82
N VAL A 276 -0.07 -22.13 4.38
CA VAL A 276 -1.37 -21.53 4.08
C VAL A 276 -1.40 -20.98 2.66
N MET A 277 -0.32 -20.37 2.19
CA MET A 277 -0.20 -19.98 0.77
C MET A 277 -0.30 -21.20 -0.15
N GLY A 278 0.34 -22.32 0.17
CA GLY A 278 0.19 -23.57 -0.58
C GLY A 278 -1.26 -24.03 -0.68
N ARG A 279 -2.02 -23.95 0.43
CA ARG A 279 -3.46 -24.26 0.44
C ARG A 279 -4.25 -23.32 -0.48
N ILE A 280 -4.03 -22.01 -0.39
CA ILE A 280 -4.70 -20.99 -1.24
C ILE A 280 -4.39 -21.24 -2.73
N LEU A 281 -3.14 -21.60 -3.04
CA LEU A 281 -2.67 -21.90 -4.40
C LEU A 281 -3.03 -23.32 -4.87
N GLY A 282 -3.70 -24.13 -4.04
CA GLY A 282 -4.06 -25.51 -4.37
C GLY A 282 -2.86 -26.43 -4.58
N THR A 283 -1.79 -26.23 -3.78
CA THR A 283 -0.56 -27.04 -3.80
C THR A 283 -0.22 -27.65 -2.44
N GLY A 284 -0.97 -27.25 -1.40
CA GLY A 284 -0.83 -27.80 -0.05
C GLY A 284 -1.59 -29.12 0.09
N GLN A 285 -0.88 -30.17 0.51
CA GLN A 285 -1.46 -31.30 1.23
C GLN A 285 -1.67 -30.93 2.69
#